data_3aa73ff8f07f3141f5f2734f9e0bc347
#
_entry.id   3aa73ff8f07f3141f5f2734f9e0bc347
#
_cell.length_a   1.000
_cell.length_b   1.000
_cell.length_c   1.000
_cell.angle_alpha   90.00
_cell.angle_beta   90.00
_cell.angle_gamma   90.00
#
_symmetry.space_group_name_H-M   'P 1'
#
loop_
_entity.id
_entity.type
_entity.pdbx_description
1 polymer ?
#
loop_
_entity_poly.entity_id
_entity_poly.type
_entity_poly.pdbx_seq_one_letter_code
_entity_poly.pdbx_strand_id
1 'polypeptide(L)'
;MEGEPPGTTPKKTGSRVETAMEAPRSKPARSVKKERQLAVSPMNNNRRLRNTSNILNERDERPGGGIIKDKSMVHSMAKTQPVSERPTIRSDDVTRPIVLSKKNTEIQAAVEIQNRLAKKMARNSERRRKLAQTMETTAQNRTQERIDFVDFANRHYHPDYLQTGVHKMRYSKEEYENVIYEAQTIFASEKALVDIDPPCVVVGDLHGQYNDLINMFILLGRPPETVYVFTGDYVDRGMMSLECIMLLFTYKICYPENIVLLRGNHEIARVNKKYGFYEECVQSIPKYGEEIWAMFQRCFNNLPISALIATKILCMHGGLSPSLITLDDLRNHPKPIRNPFRGIVNDMLWADPDPAVFEWKTSARGSGFIFGTNVIDDVCARLGVELIIRAHQMCFDGYWVVSGKKLITIFSAPMYCNLYKNAGCVLKVEDNLCIQMVAFVPESPKVETVIEEKNRVWDHSFDNIE
;
A
#
# COMPACT_ATOMS: atom_id res chain seq x y z
N MET A 1 14.07 78.63 16.13
CA MET A 1 15.22 79.21 15.48
C MET A 1 15.55 78.20 14.39
N GLU A 2 14.97 78.37 13.25
CA GLU A 2 15.55 79.08 12.10
C GLU A 2 16.69 78.25 11.51
N GLY A 3 16.78 77.85 10.25
CA GLY A 3 16.09 78.34 9.07
C GLY A 3 16.54 77.51 7.88
N GLU A 4 15.65 77.36 6.97
CA GLU A 4 15.89 77.14 5.54
C GLU A 4 16.47 78.41 4.87
N PRO A 5 16.68 78.41 3.52
CA PRO A 5 17.03 77.56 2.42
C PRO A 5 18.17 78.12 1.54
N PRO A 6 18.30 78.19 0.18
CA PRO A 6 17.61 77.49 -0.94
C PRO A 6 18.53 77.14 -2.16
N GLY A 7 17.94 76.42 -3.09
CA GLY A 7 17.94 76.66 -4.52
C GLY A 7 19.18 76.29 -5.36
N THR A 8 19.05 75.69 -6.52
CA THR A 8 18.60 76.13 -7.80
C THR A 8 18.79 75.08 -8.91
N THR A 9 17.84 74.93 -9.71
CA THR A 9 17.95 74.41 -11.12
C THR A 9 18.59 75.47 -12.01
N PRO A 10 19.08 75.18 -13.25
CA PRO A 10 18.29 74.78 -14.35
C PRO A 10 18.98 74.05 -15.58
N LYS A 11 18.16 73.42 -16.38
CA LYS A 11 17.98 73.50 -17.87
C LYS A 11 18.94 72.82 -18.84
N LYS A 12 18.23 72.00 -19.71
CA LYS A 12 18.19 71.94 -21.21
C LYS A 12 19.31 71.15 -21.89
N THR A 13 19.10 70.36 -22.87
CA THR A 13 18.24 70.16 -24.05
C THR A 13 18.93 69.08 -24.90
N GLY A 14 18.20 68.27 -25.63
CA GLY A 14 18.79 67.47 -26.69
C GLY A 14 17.92 66.33 -27.15
N SER A 15 17.07 66.63 -28.12
CA SER A 15 16.26 65.71 -28.95
C SER A 15 17.14 64.77 -29.76
N ARG A 16 16.72 63.53 -29.98
CA ARG A 16 16.49 62.98 -31.32
C ARG A 16 16.22 61.47 -31.36
N VAL A 17 15.09 61.17 -31.98
CA VAL A 17 14.80 60.19 -33.03
C VAL A 17 14.59 58.73 -32.60
N GLU A 18 13.34 58.35 -32.78
CA GLU A 18 12.77 57.03 -32.92
C GLU A 18 13.53 56.15 -33.95
N THR A 19 13.76 54.93 -33.58
CA THR A 19 13.66 53.80 -34.55
C THR A 19 13.10 52.62 -33.79
N ALA A 20 11.88 52.27 -34.17
CA ALA A 20 11.22 51.05 -33.76
C ALA A 20 11.97 49.86 -34.37
N MET A 21 12.44 48.95 -33.50
CA MET A 21 12.80 47.59 -33.90
C MET A 21 11.78 46.63 -33.29
N GLU A 22 11.01 46.01 -34.19
CA GLU A 22 10.10 44.92 -33.88
C GLU A 22 10.84 43.80 -33.19
N ALA A 23 10.36 43.36 -32.01
CA ALA A 23 10.77 42.13 -31.36
C ALA A 23 10.21 40.92 -32.11
N PRO A 24 10.98 39.88 -32.36
CA PRO A 24 10.46 38.67 -33.02
C PRO A 24 9.52 37.93 -32.06
N ARG A 25 8.33 37.63 -32.55
CA ARG A 25 7.32 36.80 -31.91
C ARG A 25 7.94 35.42 -31.58
N SER A 26 8.09 35.11 -30.32
CA SER A 26 8.46 33.79 -29.84
C SER A 26 7.32 32.81 -30.17
N LYS A 27 7.66 31.79 -30.96
CA LYS A 27 6.78 30.62 -31.18
C LYS A 27 6.64 29.88 -29.86
N PRO A 28 5.46 29.32 -29.52
CA PRO A 28 5.29 28.52 -28.32
C PRO A 28 6.17 27.27 -28.41
N ALA A 29 6.92 27.01 -27.34
CA ALA A 29 7.76 25.83 -27.20
C ALA A 29 6.87 24.58 -27.29
N ARG A 30 7.11 23.75 -28.26
CA ARG A 30 6.53 22.41 -28.37
C ARG A 30 7.06 21.57 -27.19
N SER A 31 6.18 21.18 -26.28
CA SER A 31 6.46 20.15 -25.30
C SER A 31 6.85 18.85 -26.03
N VAL A 32 8.09 18.41 -25.88
CA VAL A 32 8.55 17.15 -26.44
C VAL A 32 8.04 16.03 -25.54
N LYS A 33 6.90 15.46 -25.90
CA LYS A 33 6.45 14.18 -25.31
C LYS A 33 7.38 13.07 -25.78
N LYS A 34 8.21 12.56 -24.92
CA LYS A 34 8.92 11.29 -25.16
C LYS A 34 7.99 10.14 -24.71
N GLU A 35 7.14 9.71 -25.62
CA GLU A 35 6.42 8.44 -25.48
C GLU A 35 7.33 7.29 -25.86
N ARG A 36 7.67 6.42 -24.94
CA ARG A 36 8.28 5.12 -25.23
C ARG A 36 7.24 4.04 -24.98
N GLN A 37 6.76 3.43 -26.02
CA GLN A 37 5.91 2.24 -25.96
C GLN A 37 6.77 1.01 -25.68
N LEU A 38 6.47 0.29 -24.62
CA LEU A 38 6.96 -1.04 -24.34
C LEU A 38 5.79 -2.00 -24.53
N ALA A 39 5.78 -2.71 -25.65
CA ALA A 39 4.82 -3.77 -25.88
C ALA A 39 5.24 -5.00 -25.07
N VAL A 40 4.41 -5.43 -24.15
CA VAL A 40 4.47 -6.79 -23.61
C VAL A 40 3.82 -7.67 -24.66
N SER A 41 4.61 -8.35 -25.48
CA SER A 41 4.09 -9.27 -26.48
C SER A 41 3.38 -10.41 -25.76
N PRO A 42 2.11 -10.72 -26.06
CA PRO A 42 1.51 -11.96 -25.63
C PRO A 42 2.30 -13.12 -26.23
N MET A 43 2.82 -14.02 -25.40
CA MET A 43 3.39 -15.26 -25.90
C MET A 43 2.30 -16.04 -26.62
N ASN A 44 2.41 -16.06 -27.95
CA ASN A 44 1.54 -16.82 -28.84
C ASN A 44 1.81 -18.31 -28.63
N ASN A 45 1.06 -18.93 -27.72
CA ASN A 45 1.00 -20.39 -27.55
C ASN A 45 0.13 -21.02 -28.65
N ASN A 46 0.49 -20.80 -29.92
CA ASN A 46 0.03 -21.60 -31.03
C ASN A 46 1.12 -22.61 -31.44
N ARG A 47 1.47 -23.53 -30.55
CA ARG A 47 2.04 -24.81 -30.97
C ARG A 47 0.88 -25.69 -31.42
N ARG A 48 0.72 -25.77 -32.74
CA ARG A 48 -0.10 -26.78 -33.42
C ARG A 48 0.20 -28.15 -32.81
N LEU A 49 -0.84 -28.74 -32.26
CA LEU A 49 -0.93 -30.21 -32.03
C LEU A 49 -0.72 -30.89 -33.38
N ARG A 50 0.43 -31.44 -33.62
CA ARG A 50 0.60 -32.47 -34.61
C ARG A 50 0.23 -33.80 -33.97
N ASN A 51 -0.92 -34.33 -34.41
CA ASN A 51 -1.25 -35.70 -34.25
C ASN A 51 -0.14 -36.62 -34.74
N THR A 52 0.37 -37.47 -33.88
CA THR A 52 0.94 -38.75 -34.27
C THR A 52 0.30 -39.80 -33.37
N SER A 53 -0.70 -40.40 -33.96
CA SER A 53 -1.19 -41.72 -33.61
C SER A 53 -0.25 -42.79 -34.11
N ASN A 54 -0.20 -43.91 -33.40
CA ASN A 54 0.36 -45.21 -33.70
C ASN A 54 1.86 -45.44 -33.40
N ILE A 55 2.07 -46.38 -32.48
CA ILE A 55 2.44 -47.81 -32.68
C ILE A 55 2.53 -48.42 -31.29
N LEU A 56 1.61 -49.26 -30.94
CA LEU A 56 1.53 -50.72 -30.74
C LEU A 56 2.76 -51.45 -30.17
N ASN A 57 2.50 -52.09 -29.00
CA ASN A 57 2.89 -53.43 -28.58
C ASN A 57 4.35 -53.80 -28.41
N GLU A 58 4.65 -54.27 -27.22
CA GLU A 58 5.07 -55.63 -26.82
C GLU A 58 5.49 -55.59 -25.35
N ARG A 59 4.80 -56.33 -24.50
CA ARG A 59 5.00 -57.67 -23.91
C ARG A 59 6.44 -57.94 -23.51
N ASP A 60 6.65 -58.20 -22.28
CA ASP A 60 6.83 -59.40 -21.44
C ASP A 60 7.83 -59.03 -20.35
N GLU A 61 7.85 -59.50 -19.14
CA GLU A 61 7.50 -60.70 -18.43
C GLU A 61 7.69 -60.47 -16.92
N ARG A 62 6.86 -61.18 -16.14
CA ARG A 62 7.09 -61.42 -14.70
C ARG A 62 8.07 -62.60 -14.54
N PRO A 63 8.64 -62.92 -13.37
CA PRO A 63 7.88 -63.40 -12.20
C PRO A 63 8.52 -62.98 -10.84
N GLY A 64 7.83 -63.04 -9.78
CA GLY A 64 7.44 -64.01 -8.83
C GLY A 64 7.72 -63.50 -7.45
N GLY A 65 6.78 -63.46 -6.59
CA GLY A 65 6.37 -64.52 -5.69
C GLY A 65 6.57 -64.10 -4.24
N GLY A 66 5.54 -64.17 -3.41
CA GLY A 66 5.72 -64.17 -1.97
C GLY A 66 4.53 -63.67 -1.15
N ILE A 67 3.43 -64.44 -1.18
CA ILE A 67 2.33 -64.35 -0.23
C ILE A 67 2.74 -64.99 1.07
N ILE A 68 2.63 -64.31 2.22
CA ILE A 68 2.39 -64.97 3.49
C ILE A 68 1.24 -64.24 4.19
N LYS A 69 0.11 -64.96 4.22
CA LYS A 69 -0.98 -64.80 5.17
C LYS A 69 -0.53 -65.47 6.47
N ASP A 70 -0.76 -64.86 7.64
CA ASP A 70 -1.24 -65.64 8.75
C ASP A 70 -2.18 -64.85 9.67
N LYS A 71 -3.31 -65.46 9.89
CA LYS A 71 -4.34 -65.15 10.87
C LYS A 71 -4.04 -65.98 12.12
N SER A 72 -4.23 -65.41 13.31
CA SER A 72 -4.76 -66.10 14.52
C SER A 72 -5.02 -65.02 15.57
N MET A 73 -6.21 -64.64 15.84
CA MET A 73 -7.25 -65.12 16.73
C MET A 73 -6.71 -66.00 17.87
N VAL A 74 -6.97 -65.59 19.10
CA VAL A 74 -7.82 -66.30 20.07
C VAL A 74 -7.55 -65.81 21.52
N HIS A 75 -8.60 -65.35 22.14
CA HIS A 75 -9.03 -65.45 23.54
C HIS A 75 -8.03 -66.02 24.57
N SER A 76 -7.89 -65.32 25.70
CA SER A 76 -7.66 -65.94 26.99
C SER A 76 -8.49 -65.28 28.10
N MET A 77 -9.29 -66.11 28.69
CA MET A 77 -10.26 -65.87 29.76
C MET A 77 -9.63 -65.43 31.08
N ALA A 78 -10.49 -64.83 31.85
CA ALA A 78 -10.39 -64.49 33.27
C ALA A 78 -9.82 -65.62 34.14
N LYS A 79 -8.98 -65.21 35.09
CA LYS A 79 -8.78 -65.93 36.35
C LYS A 79 -9.06 -65.00 37.51
N THR A 80 -10.17 -65.23 38.16
CA THR A 80 -10.52 -64.76 39.51
C THR A 80 -9.56 -65.34 40.52
N GLN A 81 -9.05 -64.50 41.39
CA GLN A 81 -8.47 -64.95 42.68
C GLN A 81 -9.06 -64.09 43.81
N PRO A 82 -8.99 -64.60 45.04
CA PRO A 82 -10.04 -64.44 46.01
C PRO A 82 -9.88 -63.22 46.92
N VAL A 83 -10.98 -62.83 47.48
CA VAL A 83 -11.16 -61.81 48.53
C VAL A 83 -10.29 -62.11 49.74
N SER A 84 -9.37 -61.22 50.12
CA SER A 84 -8.71 -61.21 51.44
C SER A 84 -9.11 -59.91 52.15
N GLU A 85 -9.74 -60.14 53.24
CA GLU A 85 -9.95 -59.38 54.49
C GLU A 85 -9.73 -57.87 54.47
N ARG A 86 -10.79 -57.15 54.86
CA ARG A 86 -10.77 -55.70 55.18
C ARG A 86 -9.96 -55.53 56.48
N PRO A 87 -9.02 -54.60 56.55
CA PRO A 87 -8.50 -54.10 57.78
C PRO A 87 -9.46 -53.13 58.44
N THR A 88 -9.84 -53.42 59.67
CA THR A 88 -10.60 -52.55 60.57
C THR A 88 -9.81 -51.25 60.82
N ILE A 89 -10.42 -50.11 60.53
CA ILE A 89 -9.86 -48.79 60.85
C ILE A 89 -9.99 -48.57 62.37
N ARG A 90 -8.88 -48.35 63.02
CA ARG A 90 -8.83 -47.89 64.42
C ARG A 90 -9.09 -46.41 64.50
N SER A 91 -9.84 -45.95 65.46
CA SER A 91 -10.41 -44.64 65.69
C SER A 91 -9.47 -43.47 66.01
N ASP A 92 -8.12 -43.64 65.82
CA ASP A 92 -7.16 -42.64 66.27
C ASP A 92 -6.43 -41.87 65.16
N ASP A 93 -6.89 -41.97 63.92
CA ASP A 93 -6.26 -41.30 62.72
C ASP A 93 -7.01 -40.08 62.16
N VAL A 94 -7.84 -39.40 62.96
CA VAL A 94 -8.75 -38.29 62.47
C VAL A 94 -8.14 -36.90 62.64
N THR A 95 -6.86 -36.73 62.90
CA THR A 95 -6.27 -35.37 63.04
C THR A 95 -4.95 -35.16 62.30
N ARG A 96 -4.90 -35.52 61.00
CA ARG A 96 -3.85 -35.01 60.14
C ARG A 96 -4.45 -34.03 59.15
N PRO A 97 -3.92 -32.76 59.02
CA PRO A 97 -4.38 -31.85 57.98
C PRO A 97 -4.06 -32.44 56.60
N ILE A 98 -5.05 -32.48 55.74
CA ILE A 98 -4.91 -32.90 54.33
C ILE A 98 -3.95 -31.90 53.67
N VAL A 99 -2.70 -32.29 53.49
CA VAL A 99 -1.74 -31.54 52.64
C VAL A 99 -2.24 -31.71 51.21
N LEU A 100 -2.85 -30.64 50.67
CA LEU A 100 -3.27 -30.58 49.27
C LEU A 100 -2.05 -30.91 48.41
N SER A 101 -2.12 -31.98 47.63
CA SER A 101 -1.05 -32.38 46.74
C SER A 101 -0.72 -31.26 45.76
N LYS A 102 0.54 -31.15 45.33
CA LYS A 102 1.00 -30.18 44.31
C LYS A 102 0.05 -30.09 43.09
N LYS A 103 -0.58 -31.18 42.72
CA LYS A 103 -1.57 -31.28 41.64
C LYS A 103 -2.81 -30.40 41.85
N ASN A 104 -3.30 -30.29 43.09
CA ASN A 104 -4.48 -29.45 43.41
C ASN A 104 -4.13 -27.96 43.38
N THR A 105 -2.90 -27.59 43.69
CA THR A 105 -2.41 -26.20 43.59
C THR A 105 -2.26 -25.77 42.14
N GLU A 106 -1.80 -26.66 41.24
CA GLU A 106 -1.73 -26.40 39.79
C GLU A 106 -3.12 -26.26 39.16
N ILE A 107 -4.07 -27.10 39.56
CA ILE A 107 -5.47 -27.01 39.07
C ILE A 107 -6.13 -25.71 39.53
N GLN A 108 -5.92 -25.29 40.79
CA GLN A 108 -6.45 -24.01 41.29
C GLN A 108 -5.84 -22.82 40.55
N ALA A 109 -4.53 -22.84 40.28
CA ALA A 109 -3.88 -21.78 39.50
C ALA A 109 -4.42 -21.72 38.06
N ALA A 110 -4.66 -22.85 37.41
CA ALA A 110 -5.26 -22.91 36.08
C ALA A 110 -6.71 -22.35 36.04
N VAL A 111 -7.51 -22.67 37.03
CA VAL A 111 -8.89 -22.14 37.18
C VAL A 111 -8.84 -20.64 37.43
N GLU A 112 -7.93 -20.11 38.20
CA GLU A 112 -7.79 -18.68 38.43
C GLU A 112 -7.35 -17.94 37.15
N ILE A 113 -6.45 -18.51 36.36
CA ILE A 113 -6.06 -17.98 35.04
C ILE A 113 -7.27 -17.96 34.09
N GLN A 114 -8.04 -19.04 34.04
CA GLN A 114 -9.27 -19.09 33.20
C GLN A 114 -10.30 -18.03 33.64
N ASN A 115 -10.51 -17.85 34.94
CA ASN A 115 -11.42 -16.83 35.46
C ASN A 115 -10.94 -15.39 35.14
N ARG A 116 -9.63 -15.13 35.20
CA ARG A 116 -9.03 -13.86 34.77
C ARG A 116 -9.22 -13.61 33.28
N LEU A 117 -9.02 -14.62 32.44
CA LEU A 117 -9.25 -14.57 31.00
C LEU A 117 -10.72 -14.32 30.67
N ALA A 118 -11.64 -15.04 31.31
CA ALA A 118 -13.08 -14.85 31.15
C ALA A 118 -13.52 -13.41 31.51
N LYS A 119 -13.04 -12.87 32.65
CA LYS A 119 -13.29 -11.49 33.05
C LYS A 119 -12.73 -10.47 32.04
N LYS A 120 -11.54 -10.74 31.47
CA LYS A 120 -10.94 -9.89 30.43
C LYS A 120 -11.75 -9.94 29.12
N MET A 121 -12.22 -11.13 28.74
CA MET A 121 -13.08 -11.29 27.56
C MET A 121 -14.43 -10.61 27.73
N ALA A 122 -15.07 -10.72 28.91
CA ALA A 122 -16.33 -10.03 29.23
C ALA A 122 -16.17 -8.51 29.18
N ARG A 123 -15.11 -7.93 29.75
CA ARG A 123 -14.79 -6.50 29.66
C ARG A 123 -14.57 -6.04 28.21
N ASN A 124 -13.87 -6.84 27.42
CA ASN A 124 -13.65 -6.53 26.02
C ASN A 124 -14.96 -6.61 25.18
N SER A 125 -15.84 -7.56 25.48
CA SER A 125 -17.16 -7.69 24.86
C SER A 125 -18.04 -6.50 25.19
N GLU A 126 -18.07 -6.08 26.45
CA GLU A 126 -18.84 -4.89 26.90
C GLU A 126 -18.30 -3.59 26.27
N ARG A 127 -16.98 -3.45 26.17
CA ARG A 127 -16.35 -2.32 25.48
C ARG A 127 -16.71 -2.28 24.00
N ARG A 128 -16.73 -3.46 23.33
CA ARG A 128 -17.20 -3.58 21.93
C ARG A 128 -18.67 -3.20 21.77
N ARG A 129 -19.52 -3.64 22.71
CA ARG A 129 -20.96 -3.31 22.71
C ARG A 129 -21.19 -1.81 22.90
N LYS A 130 -20.49 -1.17 23.84
CA LYS A 130 -20.55 0.29 24.03
C LYS A 130 -20.06 1.05 22.81
N LEU A 131 -18.98 0.57 22.17
CA LEU A 131 -18.46 1.17 20.94
C LEU A 131 -19.48 1.03 19.79
N ALA A 132 -20.10 -0.13 19.63
CA ALA A 132 -21.15 -0.35 18.63
C ALA A 132 -22.36 0.54 18.88
N GLN A 133 -22.85 0.65 20.13
CA GLN A 133 -23.93 1.56 20.49
C GLN A 133 -23.60 3.03 20.22
N THR A 134 -22.36 3.45 20.52
CA THR A 134 -21.89 4.81 20.19
C THR A 134 -21.87 5.02 18.69
N MET A 135 -21.44 4.03 17.91
CA MET A 135 -21.45 4.08 16.44
C MET A 135 -22.87 4.16 15.86
N GLU A 136 -23.82 3.37 16.39
CA GLU A 136 -25.23 3.43 16.00
C GLU A 136 -25.88 4.78 16.36
N THR A 137 -25.64 5.29 17.57
CA THR A 137 -26.14 6.60 17.98
C THR A 137 -25.55 7.74 17.15
N THR A 138 -24.26 7.64 16.79
CA THR A 138 -23.59 8.59 15.89
C THR A 138 -24.16 8.50 14.48
N ALA A 139 -24.47 7.29 13.99
CA ALA A 139 -25.11 7.10 12.69
C ALA A 139 -26.55 7.64 12.65
N GLN A 140 -27.31 7.49 13.73
CA GLN A 140 -28.67 8.03 13.86
C GLN A 140 -28.70 9.57 13.97
N ASN A 141 -27.67 10.18 14.58
CA ASN A 141 -27.56 11.64 14.70
C ASN A 141 -26.99 12.31 13.42
N ARG A 142 -26.56 11.54 12.41
CA ARG A 142 -26.03 12.02 11.11
C ARG A 142 -27.11 12.37 10.08
N THR A 143 -28.34 12.59 10.49
CA THR A 143 -29.41 13.10 9.59
C THR A 143 -29.25 14.59 9.25
N GLN A 144 -28.19 15.25 9.70
CA GLN A 144 -27.90 16.64 9.43
C GLN A 144 -26.86 16.76 8.31
N GLU A 145 -27.29 17.30 7.18
CA GLU A 145 -26.53 17.67 5.96
C GLU A 145 -25.53 16.62 5.46
N ARG A 146 -26.03 15.73 4.61
CA ARG A 146 -25.18 14.77 3.89
C ARG A 146 -24.26 15.55 2.97
N ILE A 147 -22.93 15.38 3.14
CA ILE A 147 -21.94 15.98 2.24
C ILE A 147 -22.20 15.48 0.82
N ASP A 148 -22.31 16.41 -0.12
CA ASP A 148 -22.20 16.07 -1.53
C ASP A 148 -20.73 15.82 -1.86
N PHE A 149 -20.37 14.54 -1.97
CA PHE A 149 -18.98 14.14 -2.21
C PHE A 149 -18.50 14.51 -3.61
N VAL A 150 -19.39 14.65 -4.60
CA VAL A 150 -19.02 15.11 -5.95
C VAL A 150 -18.65 16.59 -5.89
N ASP A 151 -19.47 17.41 -5.23
CA ASP A 151 -19.17 18.82 -5.01
C ASP A 151 -17.90 18.99 -4.17
N PHE A 152 -17.73 18.19 -3.12
CA PHE A 152 -16.51 18.17 -2.32
C PHE A 152 -15.27 17.88 -3.16
N ALA A 153 -15.30 16.88 -4.05
CA ALA A 153 -14.20 16.61 -4.98
C ALA A 153 -13.94 17.79 -5.94
N ASN A 154 -15.00 18.42 -6.45
CA ASN A 154 -14.90 19.55 -7.37
C ASN A 154 -14.27 20.79 -6.72
N ARG A 155 -14.42 20.99 -5.42
CA ARG A 155 -13.75 22.09 -4.68
C ARG A 155 -12.23 22.07 -4.85
N HIS A 156 -11.62 20.90 -5.01
CA HIS A 156 -10.19 20.73 -5.21
C HIS A 156 -9.68 21.31 -6.55
N TYR A 157 -10.58 21.57 -7.49
CA TYR A 157 -10.27 22.12 -8.82
C TYR A 157 -10.70 23.58 -8.97
N HIS A 158 -11.11 24.24 -7.88
CA HIS A 158 -11.47 25.64 -7.95
C HIS A 158 -10.25 26.49 -8.31
N PRO A 159 -10.39 27.51 -9.22
CA PRO A 159 -9.27 28.33 -9.68
C PRO A 159 -8.45 28.98 -8.59
N ASP A 160 -9.06 29.34 -7.45
CA ASP A 160 -8.37 29.96 -6.32
C ASP A 160 -7.32 29.02 -5.70
N TYR A 161 -7.51 27.70 -5.81
CA TYR A 161 -6.55 26.70 -5.32
C TYR A 161 -5.52 26.32 -6.38
N LEU A 162 -5.88 26.36 -7.66
CA LEU A 162 -5.00 25.99 -8.77
C LEU A 162 -4.00 27.08 -9.15
N GLN A 163 -4.39 28.36 -9.03
CA GLN A 163 -3.56 29.49 -9.50
C GLN A 163 -2.44 29.89 -8.55
N THR A 164 -2.56 29.59 -7.28
CA THR A 164 -1.65 30.12 -6.27
C THR A 164 -0.62 29.11 -5.75
N GLY A 165 -0.75 27.83 -6.06
CA GLY A 165 0.21 26.78 -5.73
C GLY A 165 0.51 26.56 -4.24
N VAL A 166 -0.10 27.36 -3.35
CA VAL A 166 0.28 27.46 -1.93
C VAL A 166 -0.93 27.35 -0.98
N HIS A 167 -2.17 27.40 -1.50
CA HIS A 167 -3.33 27.38 -0.60
C HIS A 167 -3.69 25.98 -0.16
N LYS A 168 -3.45 25.68 1.12
CA LYS A 168 -3.96 24.49 1.78
C LYS A 168 -5.49 24.54 1.82
N MET A 169 -6.12 23.45 1.46
CA MET A 169 -7.56 23.25 1.61
C MET A 169 -7.94 23.32 3.09
N ARG A 170 -9.09 23.88 3.37
CA ARG A 170 -9.67 23.87 4.72
C ARG A 170 -10.88 22.96 4.73
N TYR A 171 -10.86 22.01 5.62
CA TYR A 171 -11.96 21.07 5.83
C TYR A 171 -12.52 21.27 7.24
N SER A 172 -13.82 21.13 7.39
CA SER A 172 -14.46 21.09 8.71
C SER A 172 -14.15 19.74 9.40
N LYS A 173 -14.39 19.67 10.71
CA LYS A 173 -14.25 18.40 11.43
C LYS A 173 -15.20 17.34 10.86
N GLU A 174 -16.42 17.74 10.58
CA GLU A 174 -17.47 16.90 10.02
C GLU A 174 -17.09 16.36 8.62
N GLU A 175 -16.44 17.17 7.80
CA GLU A 175 -15.93 16.73 6.48
C GLU A 175 -14.87 15.67 6.63
N TYR A 176 -13.88 15.86 7.52
CA TYR A 176 -12.89 14.81 7.82
C TYR A 176 -13.55 13.52 8.30
N GLU A 177 -14.44 13.62 9.29
CA GLU A 177 -15.10 12.47 9.87
C GLU A 177 -15.93 11.69 8.84
N ASN A 178 -16.71 12.39 8.01
CA ASN A 178 -17.56 11.76 6.99
C ASN A 178 -16.73 11.10 5.90
N VAL A 179 -15.75 11.81 5.31
CA VAL A 179 -14.90 11.25 4.25
C VAL A 179 -14.13 10.02 4.76
N ILE A 180 -13.50 10.10 5.93
CA ILE A 180 -12.72 8.98 6.48
C ILE A 180 -13.63 7.79 6.81
N TYR A 181 -14.81 8.02 7.36
CA TYR A 181 -15.74 6.95 7.73
C TYR A 181 -16.32 6.22 6.52
N GLU A 182 -16.79 6.96 5.52
CA GLU A 182 -17.35 6.36 4.31
C GLU A 182 -16.27 5.60 3.52
N ALA A 183 -15.09 6.19 3.36
CA ALA A 183 -13.96 5.50 2.74
C ALA A 183 -13.57 4.22 3.51
N GLN A 184 -13.49 4.28 4.85
CA GLN A 184 -13.21 3.11 5.68
C GLN A 184 -14.25 1.99 5.49
N THR A 185 -15.52 2.35 5.33
CA THR A 185 -16.61 1.38 5.13
C THR A 185 -16.42 0.64 3.80
N ILE A 186 -16.08 1.36 2.73
CA ILE A 186 -15.79 0.78 1.42
C ILE A 186 -14.56 -0.14 1.52
N PHE A 187 -13.44 0.37 2.05
CA PHE A 187 -12.23 -0.45 2.18
C PHE A 187 -12.44 -1.70 3.05
N ALA A 188 -13.27 -1.63 4.08
CA ALA A 188 -13.56 -2.79 4.92
C ALA A 188 -14.32 -3.89 4.17
N SER A 189 -15.08 -3.55 3.14
CA SER A 189 -15.81 -4.51 2.29
C SER A 189 -14.94 -5.12 1.19
N GLU A 190 -13.86 -4.46 0.79
CA GLU A 190 -12.93 -4.95 -0.22
C GLU A 190 -12.06 -6.10 0.29
N LYS A 191 -11.60 -6.95 -0.62
CA LYS A 191 -10.57 -7.96 -0.33
C LYS A 191 -9.19 -7.33 -0.19
N ALA A 192 -8.23 -8.08 0.36
CA ALA A 192 -6.85 -7.63 0.43
C ALA A 192 -6.13 -7.67 -0.94
N LEU A 193 -6.58 -8.49 -1.87
CA LEU A 193 -6.28 -8.45 -3.30
C LEU A 193 -7.53 -8.01 -4.06
N VAL A 194 -7.45 -6.92 -4.82
CA VAL A 194 -8.53 -6.37 -5.65
C VAL A 194 -8.26 -6.74 -7.12
N ASP A 195 -9.25 -7.31 -7.79
CA ASP A 195 -9.17 -7.59 -9.22
C ASP A 195 -9.63 -6.35 -10.01
N ILE A 196 -8.94 -6.01 -11.10
CA ILE A 196 -9.17 -4.81 -11.94
C ILE A 196 -9.11 -5.21 -13.41
N ASP A 197 -10.02 -4.64 -14.19
CA ASP A 197 -9.98 -4.74 -15.63
C ASP A 197 -9.28 -3.52 -16.26
N PRO A 198 -8.47 -3.69 -17.31
CA PRO A 198 -7.96 -2.58 -18.10
C PRO A 198 -9.10 -1.95 -18.96
N PRO A 199 -8.93 -0.70 -19.47
CA PRO A 199 -7.74 0.12 -19.34
C PRO A 199 -7.68 0.82 -18.00
N CYS A 200 -6.46 1.02 -17.46
CA CYS A 200 -6.28 1.73 -16.20
C CYS A 200 -4.92 2.44 -16.13
N VAL A 201 -4.77 3.34 -15.16
CA VAL A 201 -3.52 4.06 -14.87
C VAL A 201 -2.99 3.58 -13.52
N VAL A 202 -1.74 3.12 -13.48
CA VAL A 202 -1.07 2.74 -12.24
C VAL A 202 -0.16 3.88 -11.79
N VAL A 203 -0.33 4.30 -10.53
CA VAL A 203 0.34 5.45 -9.91
C VAL A 203 1.19 4.96 -8.75
N GLY A 204 2.43 5.45 -8.67
CA GLY A 204 3.37 5.22 -7.57
C GLY A 204 3.18 6.18 -6.40
N ASP A 205 4.24 6.33 -5.59
CA ASP A 205 4.27 7.19 -4.41
C ASP A 205 3.89 8.64 -4.73
N LEU A 206 3.10 9.26 -3.87
CA LEU A 206 2.67 10.66 -3.97
C LEU A 206 3.29 11.54 -2.88
N HIS A 207 3.43 11.02 -1.68
CA HIS A 207 4.05 11.69 -0.54
C HIS A 207 3.61 13.14 -0.34
N GLY A 208 2.29 13.39 -0.30
CA GLY A 208 1.74 14.73 -0.05
C GLY A 208 2.03 15.76 -1.15
N GLN A 209 2.42 15.34 -2.36
CA GLN A 209 2.63 16.22 -3.50
C GLN A 209 1.30 16.46 -4.24
N TYR A 210 0.42 17.21 -3.59
CA TYR A 210 -0.96 17.44 -4.04
C TYR A 210 -1.06 18.12 -5.41
N ASN A 211 -0.21 19.10 -5.69
CA ASN A 211 -0.25 19.80 -6.99
C ASN A 211 0.08 18.85 -8.14
N ASP A 212 1.01 17.91 -7.94
CA ASP A 212 1.35 16.90 -8.94
C ASP A 212 0.19 15.92 -9.14
N LEU A 213 -0.51 15.54 -8.07
CA LEU A 213 -1.73 14.72 -8.14
C LEU A 213 -2.83 15.42 -8.95
N ILE A 214 -3.09 16.71 -8.70
CA ILE A 214 -4.07 17.49 -9.48
C ILE A 214 -3.66 17.58 -10.95
N ASN A 215 -2.41 17.89 -11.22
CA ASN A 215 -1.89 17.98 -12.60
C ASN A 215 -1.99 16.63 -13.32
N MET A 216 -1.76 15.52 -12.61
CA MET A 216 -1.95 14.18 -13.16
C MET A 216 -3.41 13.93 -13.55
N PHE A 217 -4.37 14.28 -12.70
CA PHE A 217 -5.80 14.14 -13.02
C PHE A 217 -6.25 15.05 -14.16
N ILE A 218 -5.71 16.26 -14.26
CA ILE A 218 -5.97 17.17 -15.39
C ILE A 218 -5.41 16.58 -16.70
N LEU A 219 -4.24 15.97 -16.65
CA LEU A 219 -3.57 15.43 -17.83
C LEU A 219 -4.19 14.10 -18.32
N LEU A 220 -4.59 13.22 -17.41
CA LEU A 220 -4.96 11.84 -17.71
C LEU A 220 -6.47 11.56 -17.62
N GLY A 221 -7.26 12.54 -17.16
CA GLY A 221 -8.67 12.38 -16.82
C GLY A 221 -8.88 12.03 -15.35
N ARG A 222 -10.05 12.39 -14.84
CA ARG A 222 -10.46 12.11 -13.45
C ARG A 222 -11.31 10.84 -13.40
N PRO A 223 -11.46 10.18 -12.24
CA PRO A 223 -12.56 9.23 -12.07
C PRO A 223 -13.92 9.94 -12.30
N PRO A 224 -14.91 9.30 -12.94
CA PRO A 224 -14.91 7.91 -13.44
C PRO A 224 -14.35 7.72 -14.85
N GLU A 225 -13.97 8.79 -15.58
CA GLU A 225 -13.52 8.68 -16.98
C GLU A 225 -12.23 7.83 -17.10
N THR A 226 -11.40 7.85 -16.09
CA THR A 226 -10.17 7.07 -16.03
C THR A 226 -10.16 6.21 -14.78
N VAL A 227 -9.83 4.92 -14.93
CA VAL A 227 -9.64 3.97 -13.84
C VAL A 227 -8.21 4.08 -13.32
N TYR A 228 -8.06 4.13 -11.99
CA TYR A 228 -6.76 4.30 -11.34
C TYR A 228 -6.45 3.18 -10.34
N VAL A 229 -5.19 2.75 -10.32
CA VAL A 229 -4.61 1.90 -9.27
C VAL A 229 -3.44 2.66 -8.65
N PHE A 230 -3.61 3.12 -7.42
CA PHE A 230 -2.55 3.75 -6.64
C PHE A 230 -1.86 2.71 -5.77
N THR A 231 -0.55 2.67 -5.78
CA THR A 231 0.23 1.65 -5.11
C THR A 231 0.61 1.98 -3.66
N GLY A 232 0.12 3.11 -3.11
CA GLY A 232 0.36 3.51 -1.72
C GLY A 232 1.25 4.74 -1.57
N ASP A 233 1.64 5.02 -0.33
CA ASP A 233 2.46 6.16 0.07
C ASP A 233 1.88 7.51 -0.35
N TYR A 234 0.68 7.77 0.15
CA TYR A 234 -0.07 9.02 -0.11
C TYR A 234 0.42 10.16 0.76
N VAL A 235 0.89 9.83 1.96
CA VAL A 235 1.19 10.76 3.05
C VAL A 235 2.68 10.82 3.38
N ASP A 236 3.06 11.74 4.25
CA ASP A 236 4.43 12.01 4.69
C ASP A 236 5.30 12.74 3.66
N ARG A 237 6.43 13.29 4.11
CA ARG A 237 7.48 13.95 3.31
C ARG A 237 7.06 15.27 2.67
N GLY A 238 5.95 15.29 1.95
CA GLY A 238 5.37 16.51 1.36
C GLY A 238 4.53 17.30 2.35
N MET A 239 4.04 18.45 1.91
CA MET A 239 3.38 19.44 2.77
C MET A 239 1.86 19.39 2.72
N MET A 240 1.27 18.57 1.82
CA MET A 240 -0.16 18.55 1.52
C MET A 240 -0.71 17.12 1.50
N SER A 241 -0.34 16.34 2.52
CA SER A 241 -0.81 14.95 2.67
C SER A 241 -2.31 14.87 2.94
N LEU A 242 -2.85 15.85 3.69
CA LEU A 242 -4.28 15.94 3.98
C LEU A 242 -5.09 16.15 2.70
N GLU A 243 -4.64 17.04 1.83
CA GLU A 243 -5.31 17.30 0.55
C GLU A 243 -5.25 16.08 -0.36
N CYS A 244 -4.11 15.41 -0.46
CA CYS A 244 -3.96 14.18 -1.25
C CYS A 244 -4.94 13.11 -0.79
N ILE A 245 -4.92 12.77 0.49
CA ILE A 245 -5.69 11.65 1.00
C ILE A 245 -7.19 11.95 1.02
N MET A 246 -7.59 13.19 1.33
CA MET A 246 -8.99 13.60 1.32
C MET A 246 -9.58 13.54 -0.08
N LEU A 247 -8.87 14.01 -1.11
CA LEU A 247 -9.30 13.91 -2.51
C LEU A 247 -9.42 12.46 -2.96
N LEU A 248 -8.40 11.64 -2.70
CA LEU A 248 -8.40 10.23 -3.10
C LEU A 248 -9.51 9.43 -2.40
N PHE A 249 -9.74 9.66 -1.11
CA PHE A 249 -10.83 9.02 -0.39
C PHE A 249 -12.20 9.48 -0.91
N THR A 250 -12.34 10.74 -1.25
CA THR A 250 -13.57 11.26 -1.85
C THR A 250 -13.85 10.63 -3.21
N TYR A 251 -12.84 10.48 -4.07
CA TYR A 251 -13.01 9.73 -5.32
C TYR A 251 -13.35 8.26 -5.08
N LYS A 252 -12.77 7.63 -4.06
CA LYS A 252 -13.13 6.26 -3.68
C LYS A 252 -14.59 6.14 -3.25
N ILE A 253 -15.13 7.15 -2.59
CA ILE A 253 -16.55 7.19 -2.19
C ILE A 253 -17.45 7.38 -3.40
N CYS A 254 -17.11 8.33 -4.29
CA CYS A 254 -17.91 8.64 -5.46
C CYS A 254 -17.90 7.52 -6.50
N TYR A 255 -16.74 6.89 -6.71
CA TYR A 255 -16.47 6.00 -7.84
C TYR A 255 -15.68 4.75 -7.38
N PRO A 256 -16.26 3.91 -6.50
CA PRO A 256 -15.54 2.82 -5.85
C PRO A 256 -14.90 1.80 -6.81
N GLU A 257 -15.50 1.60 -7.98
CA GLU A 257 -15.00 0.67 -9.01
C GLU A 257 -13.91 1.29 -9.90
N ASN A 258 -13.80 2.64 -9.91
CA ASN A 258 -12.89 3.34 -10.82
C ASN A 258 -11.57 3.76 -10.13
N ILE A 259 -11.44 3.54 -8.84
CA ILE A 259 -10.21 3.86 -8.11
C ILE A 259 -9.89 2.80 -7.07
N VAL A 260 -8.70 2.22 -7.17
CA VAL A 260 -8.12 1.30 -6.20
C VAL A 260 -6.98 2.01 -5.47
N LEU A 261 -7.05 2.02 -4.15
CA LEU A 261 -6.03 2.61 -3.30
C LEU A 261 -5.37 1.50 -2.48
N LEU A 262 -4.15 1.12 -2.83
CA LEU A 262 -3.37 0.13 -2.09
C LEU A 262 -2.70 0.77 -0.88
N ARG A 263 -2.34 -0.05 0.09
CA ARG A 263 -1.61 0.38 1.27
C ARG A 263 -0.12 0.46 0.98
N GLY A 264 0.51 1.59 1.26
CA GLY A 264 1.95 1.75 1.33
C GLY A 264 2.49 1.58 2.75
N ASN A 265 3.80 1.61 2.90
CA ASN A 265 4.45 1.52 4.21
C ASN A 265 4.29 2.82 5.03
N HIS A 266 4.01 3.95 4.39
CA HIS A 266 3.66 5.20 5.07
C HIS A 266 2.22 5.24 5.58
N GLU A 267 1.34 4.37 5.15
CA GLU A 267 0.00 4.17 5.74
C GLU A 267 0.05 3.26 6.99
N ILE A 268 1.16 3.37 7.76
CA ILE A 268 1.39 2.70 9.04
C ILE A 268 1.60 3.75 10.13
N ALA A 269 0.83 3.69 11.21
CA ALA A 269 0.84 4.68 12.30
C ALA A 269 2.25 5.00 12.83
N ARG A 270 3.13 3.99 12.99
CA ARG A 270 4.50 4.19 13.49
C ARG A 270 5.36 4.95 12.49
N VAL A 271 5.11 4.79 11.19
CA VAL A 271 5.84 5.47 10.12
C VAL A 271 5.32 6.90 10.00
N ASN A 272 4.04 7.10 9.75
CA ASN A 272 3.48 8.43 9.49
C ASN A 272 3.39 9.34 10.75
N LYS A 273 3.64 8.79 11.93
CA LYS A 273 3.86 9.59 13.13
C LYS A 273 5.26 10.23 13.16
N LYS A 274 6.23 9.63 12.42
CA LYS A 274 7.63 10.08 12.41
C LYS A 274 7.93 10.98 11.20
N TYR A 275 7.26 10.74 10.06
CA TYR A 275 7.68 11.32 8.78
C TYR A 275 6.82 12.49 8.28
N GLY A 276 5.86 12.97 9.07
CA GLY A 276 5.22 14.26 8.83
C GLY A 276 3.71 14.30 8.91
N PHE A 277 3.00 13.24 8.57
CA PHE A 277 1.54 13.27 8.49
C PHE A 277 0.83 13.51 9.84
N TYR A 278 1.35 12.92 10.92
CA TYR A 278 0.82 13.20 12.27
C TYR A 278 0.95 14.69 12.61
N GLU A 279 2.14 15.26 12.37
CA GLU A 279 2.42 16.66 12.63
C GLU A 279 1.53 17.56 11.76
N GLU A 280 1.37 17.21 10.47
CA GLU A 280 0.46 17.92 9.57
C GLU A 280 -0.98 17.92 10.08
N CYS A 281 -1.50 16.79 10.56
CA CYS A 281 -2.82 16.70 11.17
C CYS A 281 -2.96 17.62 12.40
N VAL A 282 -1.99 17.57 13.31
CA VAL A 282 -2.02 18.37 14.55
C VAL A 282 -1.94 19.86 14.27
N GLN A 283 -1.09 20.28 13.32
CA GLN A 283 -0.94 21.69 12.97
C GLN A 283 -2.10 22.24 12.16
N SER A 284 -2.61 21.46 11.20
CA SER A 284 -3.70 21.89 10.32
C SER A 284 -5.08 21.84 10.99
N ILE A 285 -5.23 20.99 12.03
CA ILE A 285 -6.49 20.77 12.73
C ILE A 285 -6.25 20.93 14.26
N PRO A 286 -5.94 22.13 14.77
CA PRO A 286 -5.37 22.31 16.11
C PRO A 286 -6.16 21.72 17.27
N LYS A 287 -7.49 21.62 17.14
CA LYS A 287 -8.36 21.11 18.21
C LYS A 287 -8.57 19.60 18.16
N TYR A 288 -8.52 19.01 16.96
CA TYR A 288 -8.95 17.62 16.70
C TYR A 288 -7.93 16.81 15.92
N GLY A 289 -6.75 17.36 15.63
CA GLY A 289 -5.77 16.75 14.71
C GLY A 289 -5.34 15.36 15.13
N GLU A 290 -5.13 15.11 16.43
CA GLU A 290 -4.78 13.78 16.94
C GLU A 290 -5.94 12.79 16.77
N GLU A 291 -7.19 13.24 17.02
CA GLU A 291 -8.39 12.41 16.82
C GLU A 291 -8.57 12.04 15.34
N ILE A 292 -8.45 13.01 14.45
CA ILE A 292 -8.56 12.83 13.00
C ILE A 292 -7.43 11.93 12.48
N TRP A 293 -6.18 12.15 12.92
CA TRP A 293 -5.09 11.25 12.59
C TRP A 293 -5.37 9.81 13.02
N ALA A 294 -5.91 9.60 14.22
CA ALA A 294 -6.27 8.27 14.70
C ALA A 294 -7.42 7.65 13.87
N MET A 295 -8.32 8.45 13.29
CA MET A 295 -9.33 7.99 12.35
C MET A 295 -8.71 7.52 11.04
N PHE A 296 -7.77 8.28 10.46
CA PHE A 296 -7.00 7.85 9.29
C PHE A 296 -6.29 6.52 9.54
N GLN A 297 -5.68 6.31 10.71
CA GLN A 297 -5.01 5.02 11.00
C GLN A 297 -6.00 3.84 11.01
N ARG A 298 -7.22 4.04 11.49
CA ARG A 298 -8.27 3.01 11.42
C ARG A 298 -8.69 2.72 9.98
N CYS A 299 -8.78 3.75 9.15
CA CYS A 299 -9.07 3.63 7.73
C CYS A 299 -7.93 2.91 7.01
N PHE A 300 -6.69 3.34 7.17
CA PHE A 300 -5.49 2.72 6.56
C PHE A 300 -5.34 1.23 6.88
N ASN A 301 -5.77 0.79 8.06
CA ASN A 301 -5.77 -0.63 8.40
C ASN A 301 -6.71 -1.49 7.54
N ASN A 302 -7.62 -0.87 6.80
CA ASN A 302 -8.57 -1.54 5.91
C ASN A 302 -8.19 -1.43 4.43
N LEU A 303 -7.13 -0.70 4.07
CA LEU A 303 -6.66 -0.62 2.68
C LEU A 303 -6.28 -2.02 2.16
N PRO A 304 -6.60 -2.34 0.90
CA PRO A 304 -6.04 -3.51 0.21
C PRO A 304 -4.51 -3.39 0.10
N ILE A 305 -3.83 -4.54 -0.04
CA ILE A 305 -2.36 -4.60 -0.12
C ILE A 305 -1.86 -4.90 -1.53
N SER A 306 -2.74 -5.32 -2.42
CA SER A 306 -2.39 -5.67 -3.79
C SER A 306 -3.59 -5.51 -4.72
N ALA A 307 -3.30 -5.36 -6.02
CA ALA A 307 -4.28 -5.42 -7.09
C ALA A 307 -3.80 -6.34 -8.21
N LEU A 308 -4.72 -6.98 -8.92
CA LEU A 308 -4.43 -7.87 -10.03
C LEU A 308 -5.18 -7.38 -11.28
N ILE A 309 -4.44 -6.86 -12.24
CA ILE A 309 -4.99 -6.34 -13.49
C ILE A 309 -5.07 -7.48 -14.51
N ALA A 310 -6.25 -7.71 -15.06
CA ALA A 310 -6.53 -8.72 -16.08
C ALA A 310 -5.94 -10.12 -15.77
N THR A 311 -5.84 -10.49 -14.50
CA THR A 311 -5.21 -11.74 -14.02
C THR A 311 -3.73 -11.92 -14.40
N LYS A 312 -3.07 -10.87 -14.94
CA LYS A 312 -1.72 -10.92 -15.52
C LYS A 312 -0.71 -9.98 -14.88
N ILE A 313 -1.16 -8.86 -14.33
CA ILE A 313 -0.26 -7.85 -13.78
C ILE A 313 -0.57 -7.70 -12.29
N LEU A 314 0.40 -8.06 -11.44
CA LEU A 314 0.28 -7.95 -10.00
C LEU A 314 0.87 -6.62 -9.52
N CYS A 315 0.03 -5.79 -8.90
CA CYS A 315 0.41 -4.50 -8.34
C CYS A 315 0.51 -4.57 -6.81
N MET A 316 1.54 -3.94 -6.24
CA MET A 316 1.75 -3.80 -4.80
C MET A 316 2.61 -2.56 -4.51
N HIS A 317 2.76 -2.20 -3.24
CA HIS A 317 3.61 -1.08 -2.87
C HIS A 317 5.10 -1.43 -2.85
N GLY A 318 5.54 -2.30 -1.93
CA GLY A 318 6.94 -2.70 -1.76
C GLY A 318 7.36 -3.79 -2.74
N GLY A 319 7.21 -5.06 -2.38
CA GLY A 319 7.67 -6.12 -3.26
C GLY A 319 7.21 -7.50 -2.83
N LEU A 320 8.00 -8.49 -3.19
CA LEU A 320 7.67 -9.89 -3.01
C LEU A 320 7.95 -10.39 -1.60
N SER A 321 7.29 -11.48 -1.23
CA SER A 321 7.51 -12.19 0.04
C SER A 321 7.88 -13.64 -0.23
N PRO A 322 8.82 -14.22 0.55
CA PRO A 322 9.06 -15.66 0.54
C PRO A 322 7.81 -16.48 0.93
N SER A 323 6.90 -15.87 1.68
CA SER A 323 5.64 -16.48 2.12
C SER A 323 4.50 -16.40 1.10
N LEU A 324 4.67 -15.69 -0.01
CA LEU A 324 3.68 -15.58 -1.08
C LEU A 324 3.76 -16.80 -1.99
N ILE A 325 2.89 -17.78 -1.79
CA ILE A 325 2.88 -19.04 -2.55
C ILE A 325 1.79 -19.02 -3.63
N THR A 326 0.63 -18.50 -3.32
CA THR A 326 -0.52 -18.41 -4.22
C THR A 326 -1.18 -17.02 -4.15
N LEU A 327 -1.95 -16.65 -5.17
CA LEU A 327 -2.76 -15.42 -5.11
C LEU A 327 -3.84 -15.47 -4.00
N ASP A 328 -4.24 -16.65 -3.56
CA ASP A 328 -5.21 -16.81 -2.48
C ASP A 328 -4.63 -16.43 -1.11
N ASP A 329 -3.30 -16.48 -0.94
CA ASP A 329 -2.64 -15.95 0.26
C ASP A 329 -2.90 -14.44 0.43
N LEU A 330 -3.08 -13.74 -0.69
CA LEU A 330 -3.45 -12.32 -0.72
C LEU A 330 -4.97 -12.13 -0.66
N ARG A 331 -5.75 -12.84 -1.51
CA ARG A 331 -7.20 -12.69 -1.56
C ARG A 331 -7.89 -12.94 -0.23
N ASN A 332 -7.41 -13.95 0.50
CA ASN A 332 -7.99 -14.39 1.77
C ASN A 332 -7.31 -13.77 2.98
N HIS A 333 -6.37 -12.84 2.79
CA HIS A 333 -5.70 -12.19 3.91
C HIS A 333 -6.72 -11.39 4.74
N PRO A 334 -6.80 -11.62 6.06
CA PRO A 334 -7.81 -10.96 6.89
C PRO A 334 -7.55 -9.47 7.06
N LYS A 335 -8.60 -8.67 6.94
CA LYS A 335 -8.62 -7.24 7.29
C LYS A 335 -9.51 -6.99 8.51
N PRO A 336 -9.31 -5.95 9.32
CA PRO A 336 -8.29 -4.90 9.21
C PRO A 336 -6.89 -5.37 9.65
N ILE A 337 -5.85 -4.94 8.90
CA ILE A 337 -4.45 -5.26 9.15
C ILE A 337 -3.85 -4.20 10.09
N ARG A 338 -3.81 -4.48 11.39
CA ARG A 338 -3.42 -3.47 12.39
C ARG A 338 -1.92 -3.40 12.66
N ASN A 339 -1.21 -4.51 12.46
CA ASN A 339 0.21 -4.64 12.78
C ASN A 339 0.96 -5.31 11.64
N PRO A 340 1.24 -4.59 10.53
CA PRO A 340 1.89 -5.17 9.35
C PRO A 340 3.43 -5.21 9.53
N PHE A 341 3.93 -5.83 10.61
CA PHE A 341 5.36 -5.84 10.94
C PHE A 341 6.04 -7.18 10.72
N ARG A 342 5.32 -8.18 10.22
CA ARG A 342 5.84 -9.53 9.93
C ARG A 342 5.03 -10.22 8.85
N GLY A 343 5.67 -11.18 8.17
CA GLY A 343 5.04 -12.03 7.17
C GLY A 343 4.70 -11.30 5.88
N ILE A 344 3.83 -11.89 5.10
CA ILE A 344 3.52 -11.48 3.71
C ILE A 344 3.20 -9.99 3.57
N VAL A 345 2.39 -9.42 4.48
CA VAL A 345 2.01 -8.01 4.39
C VAL A 345 3.20 -7.10 4.65
N ASN A 346 4.02 -7.41 5.65
CA ASN A 346 5.24 -6.65 5.90
C ASN A 346 6.13 -6.62 4.65
N ASP A 347 6.33 -7.77 4.04
CA ASP A 347 7.23 -7.88 2.89
C ASP A 347 6.66 -7.14 1.69
N MET A 348 5.34 -7.25 1.44
CA MET A 348 4.69 -6.53 0.35
C MET A 348 4.69 -5.01 0.52
N LEU A 349 4.92 -4.50 1.73
CA LEU A 349 5.06 -3.07 2.01
C LEU A 349 6.51 -2.58 2.00
N TRP A 350 7.52 -3.48 2.17
CA TRP A 350 8.90 -3.06 2.44
C TRP A 350 9.96 -3.71 1.57
N ALA A 351 9.66 -4.83 0.86
CA ALA A 351 10.66 -5.55 0.10
C ALA A 351 11.06 -4.80 -1.17
N ASP A 352 12.33 -4.92 -1.55
CA ASP A 352 12.92 -4.24 -2.71
C ASP A 352 13.57 -5.23 -3.69
N PRO A 353 13.44 -5.04 -5.02
CA PRO A 353 14.22 -5.76 -6.00
C PRO A 353 15.66 -5.24 -6.07
N ASP A 354 16.63 -6.16 -6.20
CA ASP A 354 18.02 -5.82 -6.49
C ASP A 354 18.62 -6.88 -7.46
N PRO A 355 18.96 -6.49 -8.70
CA PRO A 355 19.54 -7.41 -9.68
C PRO A 355 20.89 -7.99 -9.26
N ALA A 356 21.61 -7.37 -8.31
CA ALA A 356 22.88 -7.89 -7.80
C ALA A 356 22.68 -9.00 -6.77
N VAL A 357 21.46 -9.22 -6.29
CA VAL A 357 21.13 -10.29 -5.35
C VAL A 357 20.64 -11.50 -6.14
N PHE A 358 21.13 -12.70 -5.78
CA PHE A 358 20.74 -13.92 -6.50
C PHE A 358 19.35 -14.43 -6.06
N GLU A 359 19.11 -14.51 -4.76
CA GLU A 359 17.85 -15.01 -4.19
C GLU A 359 17.22 -13.96 -3.25
N TRP A 360 17.12 -14.30 -1.98
CA TRP A 360 16.60 -13.46 -0.93
C TRP A 360 17.73 -12.99 0.00
N LYS A 361 17.69 -11.72 0.37
CA LYS A 361 18.58 -11.13 1.36
C LYS A 361 17.77 -10.29 2.35
N THR A 362 18.22 -10.22 3.60
CA THR A 362 17.63 -9.31 4.59
C THR A 362 17.81 -7.85 4.13
N SER A 363 16.74 -7.08 4.20
CA SER A 363 16.77 -5.66 3.83
C SER A 363 17.52 -4.83 4.88
N ALA A 364 18.33 -3.89 4.41
CA ALA A 364 18.98 -2.89 5.25
C ALA A 364 17.98 -1.91 5.90
N ARG A 365 16.75 -1.82 5.37
CA ARG A 365 15.65 -1.04 5.97
C ARG A 365 15.22 -1.57 7.34
N GLY A 366 15.71 -2.75 7.78
CA GLY A 366 15.27 -3.41 9.00
C GLY A 366 13.89 -4.04 8.92
N SER A 367 13.27 -4.04 7.72
CA SER A 367 11.95 -4.62 7.42
C SER A 367 11.92 -5.13 5.98
N GLY A 368 11.17 -6.23 5.72
CA GLY A 368 11.08 -6.84 4.41
C GLY A 368 12.37 -7.55 3.95
N PHE A 369 12.46 -7.81 2.65
CA PHE A 369 13.58 -8.50 2.02
C PHE A 369 14.08 -7.71 0.81
N ILE A 370 15.32 -8.01 0.41
CA ILE A 370 15.83 -7.71 -0.93
C ILE A 370 15.73 -9.00 -1.72
N PHE A 371 15.25 -8.94 -2.96
CA PHE A 371 15.06 -10.12 -3.81
C PHE A 371 15.63 -9.93 -5.21
N GLY A 372 16.23 -10.99 -5.71
CA GLY A 372 16.92 -11.02 -7.01
C GLY A 372 15.98 -11.26 -8.20
N THR A 373 16.55 -11.20 -9.41
CA THR A 373 15.80 -11.40 -10.66
C THR A 373 15.24 -12.81 -10.82
N ASN A 374 15.96 -13.84 -10.32
CA ASN A 374 15.48 -15.22 -10.31
C ASN A 374 14.24 -15.42 -9.43
N VAL A 375 14.13 -14.68 -8.34
CA VAL A 375 12.92 -14.67 -7.50
C VAL A 375 11.74 -14.08 -8.26
N ILE A 376 11.94 -13.00 -9.01
CA ILE A 376 10.89 -12.39 -9.84
C ILE A 376 10.39 -13.41 -10.86
N ASP A 377 11.31 -14.11 -11.53
CA ASP A 377 10.99 -15.12 -12.55
C ASP A 377 10.19 -16.30 -11.97
N ASP A 378 10.62 -16.82 -10.82
CA ASP A 378 9.96 -17.92 -10.11
C ASP A 378 8.55 -17.51 -9.64
N VAL A 379 8.42 -16.35 -9.00
CA VAL A 379 7.13 -15.88 -8.49
C VAL A 379 6.17 -15.60 -9.64
N CYS A 380 6.62 -14.96 -10.73
CA CYS A 380 5.77 -14.76 -11.90
C CYS A 380 5.27 -16.09 -12.48
N ALA A 381 6.16 -17.06 -12.64
CA ALA A 381 5.79 -18.39 -13.16
C ALA A 381 4.80 -19.11 -12.22
N ARG A 382 5.06 -19.07 -10.92
CA ARG A 382 4.27 -19.75 -9.88
C ARG A 382 2.88 -19.15 -9.71
N LEU A 383 2.77 -17.80 -9.73
CA LEU A 383 1.48 -17.10 -9.60
C LEU A 383 0.71 -17.01 -10.93
N GLY A 384 1.32 -17.34 -12.07
CA GLY A 384 0.74 -17.19 -13.39
C GLY A 384 0.60 -15.76 -13.86
N VAL A 385 1.38 -14.83 -13.28
CA VAL A 385 1.43 -13.40 -13.66
C VAL A 385 2.59 -13.14 -14.63
N GLU A 386 2.43 -12.15 -15.48
CA GLU A 386 3.40 -11.81 -16.51
C GLU A 386 4.25 -10.60 -16.13
N LEU A 387 3.72 -9.75 -15.24
CA LEU A 387 4.35 -8.52 -14.81
C LEU A 387 4.02 -8.19 -13.36
N ILE A 388 4.99 -7.61 -12.67
CA ILE A 388 4.84 -7.01 -11.35
C ILE A 388 5.05 -5.50 -11.49
N ILE A 389 4.10 -4.70 -10.98
CA ILE A 389 4.25 -3.24 -10.87
C ILE A 389 4.31 -2.90 -9.39
N ARG A 390 5.34 -2.15 -8.99
CA ARG A 390 5.53 -1.72 -7.60
C ARG A 390 6.08 -0.30 -7.51
N ALA A 391 6.15 0.27 -6.34
CA ALA A 391 6.57 1.63 -6.06
C ALA A 391 7.72 1.70 -5.02
N HIS A 392 7.61 2.46 -3.93
CA HIS A 392 8.45 2.42 -2.74
C HIS A 392 9.92 2.88 -2.91
N GLN A 393 10.50 2.79 -4.10
CA GLN A 393 11.85 3.26 -4.38
C GLN A 393 11.82 4.42 -5.36
N MET A 394 12.45 5.54 -4.99
CA MET A 394 12.59 6.69 -5.88
C MET A 394 13.42 6.28 -7.11
N CYS A 395 12.93 6.66 -8.28
CA CYS A 395 13.58 6.46 -9.57
C CYS A 395 13.87 7.81 -10.22
N PHE A 396 15.08 8.06 -10.72
CA PHE A 396 15.41 9.35 -11.33
C PHE A 396 14.55 9.66 -12.57
N ASP A 397 14.27 8.65 -13.40
CA ASP A 397 13.40 8.78 -14.58
C ASP A 397 11.90 8.59 -14.22
N GLY A 398 11.56 8.45 -12.91
CA GLY A 398 10.23 8.12 -12.42
C GLY A 398 9.85 6.64 -12.57
N TYR A 399 10.69 5.81 -13.19
CA TYR A 399 10.49 4.37 -13.32
C TYR A 399 11.79 3.62 -13.48
N TRP A 400 11.75 2.32 -13.18
CA TRP A 400 12.87 1.39 -13.37
C TRP A 400 12.34 0.00 -13.76
N VAL A 401 12.91 -0.59 -14.82
CA VAL A 401 12.49 -1.88 -15.38
C VAL A 401 13.55 -2.94 -15.11
N VAL A 402 13.14 -4.07 -14.53
CA VAL A 402 14.01 -5.15 -14.07
C VAL A 402 13.58 -6.50 -14.66
N SER A 403 14.46 -7.50 -14.60
CA SER A 403 14.17 -8.91 -14.92
C SER A 403 13.49 -9.11 -16.26
N GLY A 404 14.13 -8.66 -17.34
CA GLY A 404 13.57 -8.87 -18.69
C GLY A 404 12.18 -8.29 -18.89
N LYS A 405 11.85 -7.19 -18.18
CA LYS A 405 10.55 -6.49 -18.15
C LYS A 405 9.46 -7.18 -17.31
N LYS A 406 9.81 -8.08 -16.41
CA LYS A 406 8.83 -8.74 -15.51
C LYS A 406 8.53 -7.94 -14.23
N LEU A 407 9.32 -6.90 -13.93
CA LEU A 407 9.07 -5.99 -12.84
C LEU A 407 9.33 -4.56 -13.27
N ILE A 408 8.40 -3.66 -12.93
CA ILE A 408 8.54 -2.23 -13.11
C ILE A 408 8.34 -1.57 -11.73
N THR A 409 9.35 -0.81 -11.31
CA THR A 409 9.22 0.15 -10.21
C THR A 409 8.77 1.49 -10.78
N ILE A 410 7.76 2.12 -10.17
CA ILE A 410 7.28 3.45 -10.53
C ILE A 410 7.33 4.38 -9.33
N PHE A 411 7.59 5.65 -9.58
CA PHE A 411 7.61 6.69 -8.57
C PHE A 411 6.94 7.94 -9.13
N SER A 412 5.85 8.41 -8.51
CA SER A 412 5.00 9.44 -9.10
C SER A 412 5.17 10.83 -8.47
N ALA A 413 6.10 10.98 -7.51
CA ALA A 413 6.43 12.24 -6.86
C ALA A 413 7.68 12.87 -7.50
N PRO A 414 7.57 13.83 -8.44
CA PRO A 414 8.72 14.50 -9.05
C PRO A 414 9.38 15.46 -8.06
N MET A 415 10.66 15.78 -8.23
CA MET A 415 11.41 16.67 -7.32
C MET A 415 11.30 16.26 -5.85
N TYR A 416 11.39 14.95 -5.59
CA TYR A 416 11.10 14.37 -4.28
C TYR A 416 11.85 15.06 -3.15
N CYS A 417 11.12 15.36 -2.08
CA CYS A 417 11.61 16.11 -0.91
C CYS A 417 12.21 17.49 -1.26
N ASN A 418 11.99 18.04 -2.45
CA ASN A 418 12.70 19.22 -2.98
C ASN A 418 14.24 19.08 -3.02
N LEU A 419 14.73 17.84 -2.95
CA LEU A 419 16.16 17.51 -2.95
C LEU A 419 16.58 16.80 -4.23
N TYR A 420 15.74 15.90 -4.71
CA TYR A 420 16.02 15.06 -5.88
C TYR A 420 15.43 15.68 -7.13
N LYS A 421 16.20 15.66 -8.22
CA LYS A 421 15.74 16.14 -9.54
C LYS A 421 15.14 15.01 -10.36
N ASN A 422 14.40 14.12 -9.69
CA ASN A 422 13.75 13.01 -10.35
C ASN A 422 12.49 13.45 -11.10
N ALA A 423 12.17 12.74 -12.15
CA ALA A 423 10.85 12.80 -12.79
C ALA A 423 9.83 11.99 -11.99
N GLY A 424 8.55 12.33 -12.11
CA GLY A 424 7.46 11.44 -11.74
C GLY A 424 7.03 10.59 -12.94
N CYS A 425 6.49 9.39 -12.72
CA CYS A 425 5.97 8.54 -13.76
C CYS A 425 4.71 7.80 -13.31
N VAL A 426 3.79 7.61 -14.25
CA VAL A 426 2.66 6.69 -14.14
C VAL A 426 2.64 5.74 -15.33
N LEU A 427 1.98 4.59 -15.18
CA LEU A 427 1.85 3.61 -16.26
C LEU A 427 0.40 3.57 -16.73
N LYS A 428 0.17 3.75 -18.02
CA LYS A 428 -1.11 3.43 -18.65
C LYS A 428 -1.08 1.97 -19.09
N VAL A 429 -2.02 1.19 -18.63
CA VAL A 429 -2.26 -0.19 -19.05
C VAL A 429 -3.45 -0.17 -19.99
N GLU A 430 -3.23 -0.45 -21.25
CA GLU A 430 -4.24 -0.47 -22.30
C GLU A 430 -5.03 -1.80 -22.28
N ASP A 431 -6.16 -1.88 -22.97
CA ASP A 431 -7.01 -3.08 -23.09
C ASP A 431 -6.24 -4.34 -23.53
N ASN A 432 -5.25 -4.16 -24.39
CA ASN A 432 -4.38 -5.24 -24.89
C ASN A 432 -3.18 -5.53 -23.99
N LEU A 433 -3.15 -4.96 -22.78
CA LEU A 433 -2.06 -5.01 -21.81
C LEU A 433 -0.74 -4.38 -22.29
N CYS A 434 -0.80 -3.55 -23.32
CA CYS A 434 0.33 -2.68 -23.67
C CYS A 434 0.53 -1.64 -22.59
N ILE A 435 1.77 -1.39 -22.19
CA ILE A 435 2.10 -0.43 -21.14
C ILE A 435 2.78 0.79 -21.73
N GLN A 436 2.21 1.95 -21.48
CA GLN A 436 2.80 3.25 -21.80
C GLN A 436 3.29 3.92 -20.53
N MET A 437 4.56 4.36 -20.54
CA MET A 437 5.13 5.15 -19.46
C MET A 437 4.87 6.64 -19.73
N VAL A 438 4.15 7.30 -18.85
CA VAL A 438 3.92 8.75 -18.92
C VAL A 438 4.75 9.40 -17.81
N ALA A 439 5.91 9.91 -18.20
CA ALA A 439 6.80 10.64 -17.30
C ALA A 439 6.48 12.14 -17.35
N PHE A 440 6.46 12.77 -16.19
CA PHE A 440 6.31 14.20 -16.02
C PHE A 440 7.52 14.75 -15.27
N VAL A 441 8.11 15.77 -15.87
CA VAL A 441 9.27 16.47 -15.31
C VAL A 441 8.75 17.77 -14.72
N PRO A 442 9.17 18.16 -13.53
CA PRO A 442 8.83 19.47 -12.97
C PRO A 442 9.22 20.55 -13.98
N GLU A 443 8.40 21.56 -14.15
CA GLU A 443 8.79 22.75 -14.90
C GLU A 443 9.97 23.39 -14.16
N SER A 444 11.17 23.18 -14.69
CA SER A 444 12.37 23.78 -14.15
C SER A 444 12.36 25.28 -14.50
N PRO A 445 12.51 26.19 -13.52
CA PRO A 445 12.95 27.52 -13.85
C PRO A 445 14.39 27.39 -14.36
N LYS A 446 14.57 27.37 -15.70
CA LYS A 446 15.84 27.39 -16.43
C LYS A 446 16.97 26.60 -15.77
N VAL A 447 17.15 25.37 -16.17
CA VAL A 447 18.41 24.65 -15.98
C VAL A 447 18.86 24.10 -17.31
N GLU A 448 19.83 24.77 -17.88
CA GLU A 448 20.76 24.21 -18.84
C GLU A 448 21.54 23.07 -18.16
N THR A 449 21.69 21.96 -18.90
CA THR A 449 22.58 20.84 -18.63
C THR A 449 22.34 19.93 -17.42
N VAL A 450 21.60 18.84 -17.63
CA VAL A 450 21.85 17.58 -16.93
C VAL A 450 21.67 16.43 -17.95
N ILE A 451 22.70 16.14 -18.71
CA ILE A 451 22.82 14.96 -19.59
C ILE A 451 24.02 14.09 -19.17
N GLU A 452 24.52 14.14 -17.99
CA GLU A 452 25.67 13.30 -17.60
C GLU A 452 25.56 12.64 -16.24
N GLU A 453 24.49 11.86 -15.98
CA GLU A 453 24.55 10.89 -14.87
C GLU A 453 23.73 9.63 -15.16
N LYS A 454 23.98 8.98 -16.29
CA LYS A 454 23.25 7.78 -16.71
C LYS A 454 23.65 6.48 -16.02
N ASN A 455 24.61 6.46 -15.09
CA ASN A 455 25.19 5.24 -14.53
C ASN A 455 25.41 5.26 -13.01
N ARG A 456 24.60 5.94 -12.21
CA ARG A 456 24.72 5.76 -10.76
C ARG A 456 23.89 4.60 -10.27
N VAL A 457 24.61 3.64 -9.72
CA VAL A 457 24.13 2.52 -8.91
C VAL A 457 23.33 3.08 -7.73
N TRP A 458 22.22 2.43 -7.40
CA TRP A 458 21.37 2.70 -6.25
C TRP A 458 22.18 2.80 -4.96
N ASP A 459 22.17 3.96 -4.33
CA ASP A 459 22.71 4.13 -2.99
C ASP A 459 21.61 3.83 -1.96
N HIS A 460 21.77 2.72 -1.26
CA HIS A 460 20.86 2.27 -0.19
C HIS A 460 21.01 3.08 1.11
N SER A 461 21.86 4.10 1.14
CA SER A 461 22.23 4.84 2.36
C SER A 461 21.19 5.88 2.83
N PHE A 462 20.12 6.11 2.10
CA PHE A 462 19.18 7.20 2.37
C PHE A 462 18.19 6.98 3.51
N ASP A 463 18.11 5.78 4.09
CA ASP A 463 17.25 5.53 5.25
C ASP A 463 17.92 5.83 6.60
N ASN A 464 19.19 6.27 6.61
CA ASN A 464 19.96 6.57 7.83
C ASN A 464 20.12 8.07 8.14
N ILE A 465 19.34 8.94 7.52
CA ILE A 465 19.30 10.33 7.97
C ILE A 465 18.29 10.43 9.10
N GLU A 466 18.82 10.38 10.34
CA GLU A 466 18.13 10.66 11.58
C GLU A 466 17.51 12.07 11.61
#